data_af3dc6c59ab2f5279de6afdb6a75025d
#
_entry.id   af3dc6c59ab2f5279de6afdb6a75025d
#
_cell.length_a   1.000
_cell.length_b   1.000
_cell.length_c   1.000
_cell.angle_alpha   90.00
_cell.angle_beta   90.00
_cell.angle_gamma   90.00
#
_symmetry.space_group_name_H-M   'P 1'
#
loop_
_entity.id
_entity.type
_entity.pdbx_description
1 polymer ?
#
loop_
_entity_poly.entity_id
_entity_poly.type
_entity_poly.pdbx_seq_one_letter_code
_entity_poly.pdbx_strand_id
1 'polypeptide(L)'
;MSRFRFVMPSLLAIGIAGAACGQAGKSGSPPPKIEVPKVEREGVWQPTAAGTQLALWPVNVPLAKPDTGDHPEATGNGSPLVGGRKWYWASYVSRPTMTIYKPKGRNTGATMLVLPGGGFYAVATDLEGTEICDWVIQQGMTCAMLKYRTPQVWPKENGKQQRPNVLLGLEDAQRAMGLLRQRASSYGINPHKIGAIGFSAGAYLVTNMSNTEERTYPLTDAADQQSPRPDFAIVAYTARILDNSNGNNNLDLQPWVKISAKAPATLIIHAMNDPTDNVRQAMAYALALNDAGVPVDMRLYAKGGHAFGMRPTIDPITREWPEQAKQWLHSIACCNARAAVSGSPIA
;
A
#
# COMPACT_ATOMS: atom_id res chain seq x y z
N MET A 1 60.88 36.05 53.05
CA MET A 1 60.08 36.07 54.30
C MET A 1 58.78 36.86 53.98
N SER A 2 57.77 36.25 53.56
CA SER A 2 56.42 36.83 53.55
C SER A 2 55.40 35.73 53.50
N ARG A 3 54.58 35.63 54.55
CA ARG A 3 53.55 34.63 54.71
C ARG A 3 52.28 35.14 54.02
N PHE A 4 51.88 34.49 52.94
CA PHE A 4 50.57 34.69 52.40
C PHE A 4 49.56 33.73 53.06
N ARG A 5 48.56 34.32 53.73
CA ARG A 5 47.39 33.63 54.25
C ARG A 5 46.37 33.44 53.11
N PHE A 6 46.06 32.20 52.78
CA PHE A 6 44.91 31.88 51.94
C PHE A 6 43.66 31.85 52.81
N VAL A 7 42.70 32.72 52.44
CA VAL A 7 41.36 32.71 53.00
C VAL A 7 40.54 31.81 52.10
N MET A 8 39.99 30.71 52.64
CA MET A 8 39.01 29.87 51.97
C MET A 8 37.63 30.55 51.99
N PRO A 9 36.89 30.67 50.86
CA PRO A 9 35.49 31.00 50.89
C PRO A 9 34.65 29.75 51.15
N SER A 10 33.65 29.92 52.00
CA SER A 10 32.67 28.94 52.41
C SER A 10 31.95 28.27 51.27
N LEU A 11 31.96 26.93 51.26
CA LEU A 11 31.12 26.13 50.36
C LEU A 11 29.65 26.30 50.76
N LEU A 12 28.89 26.93 49.87
CA LEU A 12 27.44 26.94 49.88
C LEU A 12 26.97 25.57 49.39
N ALA A 13 26.35 24.78 50.25
CA ALA A 13 25.75 23.49 49.87
C ALA A 13 24.52 23.75 49.03
N ILE A 14 24.63 23.56 47.70
CA ILE A 14 23.50 23.50 46.81
C ILE A 14 22.89 22.10 46.93
N GLY A 15 21.74 22.04 47.57
CA GLY A 15 20.92 20.82 47.60
C GLY A 15 20.52 20.42 46.21
N ILE A 16 21.05 19.31 45.71
CA ILE A 16 20.57 18.66 44.50
C ILE A 16 19.22 18.04 44.85
N ALA A 17 18.15 18.72 44.47
CA ALA A 17 16.83 18.12 44.43
C ALA A 17 16.87 17.02 43.36
N GLY A 18 16.90 15.76 43.80
CA GLY A 18 16.75 14.61 42.93
C GLY A 18 15.42 14.70 42.23
N ALA A 19 15.43 15.08 40.96
CA ALA A 19 14.29 14.89 40.07
C ALA A 19 14.11 13.36 39.94
N ALA A 20 13.12 12.84 40.67
CA ALA A 20 12.61 11.50 40.41
C ALA A 20 12.15 11.46 38.94
N CYS A 21 12.93 10.76 38.12
CA CYS A 21 12.46 10.36 36.79
C CYS A 21 11.22 9.48 37.00
N GLY A 22 10.05 10.10 36.97
CA GLY A 22 8.79 9.39 36.94
C GLY A 22 8.84 8.45 35.74
N GLN A 23 8.73 7.18 36.02
CA GLN A 23 8.44 6.19 34.99
C GLN A 23 7.19 6.67 34.24
N ALA A 24 7.38 7.13 33.01
CA ALA A 24 6.29 7.40 32.09
C ALA A 24 5.51 6.09 31.94
N GLY A 25 4.35 6.05 32.56
CA GLY A 25 3.45 4.91 32.50
C GLY A 25 3.19 4.58 31.04
N LYS A 26 3.28 3.30 30.74
CA LYS A 26 2.85 2.70 29.48
C LYS A 26 1.32 2.86 29.35
N SER A 27 0.86 4.03 29.00
CA SER A 27 -0.48 4.23 28.47
C SER A 27 -0.41 4.25 26.93
N GLY A 28 0.06 3.15 26.36
CA GLY A 28 -0.27 2.88 24.97
C GLY A 28 -1.77 2.63 24.93
N SER A 29 -2.51 3.57 24.38
CA SER A 29 -3.90 3.30 24.00
C SER A 29 -3.96 1.98 23.25
N PRO A 30 -4.90 1.07 23.57
CA PRO A 30 -5.04 -0.16 22.80
C PRO A 30 -5.16 0.22 21.32
N PRO A 31 -4.57 -0.57 20.40
CA PRO A 31 -4.70 -0.30 18.99
C PRO A 31 -6.19 -0.14 18.66
N PRO A 32 -6.56 0.83 17.82
CA PRO A 32 -7.94 1.06 17.49
C PRO A 32 -8.55 -0.27 17.03
N LYS A 33 -9.68 -0.65 17.63
CA LYS A 33 -10.45 -1.79 17.13
C LYS A 33 -10.79 -1.49 15.68
N ILE A 34 -10.28 -2.31 14.77
CA ILE A 34 -10.72 -2.27 13.38
C ILE A 34 -12.17 -2.75 13.41
N GLU A 35 -13.09 -1.81 13.39
CA GLU A 35 -14.51 -2.14 13.32
C GLU A 35 -14.84 -2.51 11.87
N VAL A 36 -15.56 -3.63 11.69
CA VAL A 36 -16.15 -3.96 10.39
C VAL A 36 -17.10 -2.82 10.03
N PRO A 37 -17.00 -2.26 8.81
CA PRO A 37 -17.85 -1.15 8.41
C PRO A 37 -19.33 -1.48 8.59
N LYS A 38 -20.10 -0.51 9.08
CA LYS A 38 -21.56 -0.67 9.17
C LYS A 38 -22.15 -0.70 7.78
N VAL A 39 -23.06 -1.63 7.54
CA VAL A 39 -23.80 -1.72 6.28
C VAL A 39 -24.65 -0.45 6.11
N GLU A 40 -24.39 0.34 5.08
CA GLU A 40 -25.21 1.51 4.72
C GLU A 40 -26.08 1.23 3.49
N ARG A 41 -25.57 0.43 2.57
CA ARG A 41 -26.27 0.06 1.35
C ARG A 41 -25.87 -1.36 0.95
N GLU A 42 -26.82 -2.23 0.73
CA GLU A 42 -26.59 -3.54 0.13
C GLU A 42 -26.38 -3.40 -1.38
N GLY A 43 -25.58 -4.30 -1.94
CA GLY A 43 -25.36 -4.44 -3.35
C GLY A 43 -23.89 -4.32 -3.76
N VAL A 44 -23.60 -4.87 -4.92
CA VAL A 44 -22.25 -4.90 -5.47
C VAL A 44 -21.84 -3.50 -5.90
N TRP A 45 -20.68 -3.04 -5.41
CA TRP A 45 -20.11 -1.76 -5.83
C TRP A 45 -19.91 -1.73 -7.35
N GLN A 46 -20.34 -0.63 -7.96
CA GLN A 46 -20.22 -0.37 -9.38
C GLN A 46 -19.38 0.88 -9.63
N PRO A 47 -18.49 0.87 -10.64
CA PRO A 47 -17.77 2.06 -11.05
C PRO A 47 -18.72 3.07 -11.72
N THR A 48 -18.25 4.30 -11.84
CA THR A 48 -18.87 5.28 -12.73
C THR A 48 -18.78 4.82 -14.20
N ALA A 49 -19.56 5.44 -15.08
CA ALA A 49 -19.63 5.08 -16.52
C ALA A 49 -18.29 5.14 -17.27
N ALA A 50 -17.25 5.79 -16.70
CA ALA A 50 -15.92 5.86 -17.29
C ALA A 50 -15.10 4.56 -17.16
N GLY A 51 -15.50 3.65 -16.23
CA GLY A 51 -14.78 2.41 -15.93
C GLY A 51 -15.41 1.18 -16.57
N THR A 52 -14.59 0.28 -17.09
CA THR A 52 -15.02 -1.05 -17.53
C THR A 52 -14.69 -2.07 -16.47
N GLN A 53 -15.72 -2.61 -15.82
CA GLN A 53 -15.56 -3.60 -14.75
C GLN A 53 -15.54 -5.03 -15.29
N LEU A 54 -14.64 -5.86 -14.74
CA LEU A 54 -14.43 -7.26 -15.11
C LEU A 54 -14.45 -8.13 -13.87
N ALA A 55 -15.07 -9.30 -13.95
CA ALA A 55 -14.88 -10.36 -12.97
C ALA A 55 -13.43 -10.88 -13.06
N LEU A 56 -12.77 -11.12 -11.93
CA LEU A 56 -11.41 -11.66 -11.92
C LEU A 56 -11.37 -13.16 -12.22
N TRP A 57 -12.34 -13.89 -11.72
CA TRP A 57 -12.34 -15.35 -11.75
C TRP A 57 -13.46 -15.87 -12.66
N PRO A 58 -13.21 -16.96 -13.39
CA PRO A 58 -14.26 -17.65 -14.12
C PRO A 58 -15.36 -18.16 -13.19
N VAL A 59 -16.59 -18.22 -13.68
CA VAL A 59 -17.77 -18.59 -12.85
C VAL A 59 -17.67 -20.01 -12.26
N ASN A 60 -17.02 -20.91 -12.97
CA ASN A 60 -16.89 -22.32 -12.60
C ASN A 60 -15.65 -22.65 -11.73
N VAL A 61 -14.84 -21.66 -11.38
CA VAL A 61 -13.69 -21.87 -10.50
C VAL A 61 -14.15 -21.87 -9.04
N PRO A 62 -13.90 -22.94 -8.29
CA PRO A 62 -14.21 -23.00 -6.87
C PRO A 62 -13.26 -22.07 -6.11
N LEU A 63 -13.71 -20.85 -5.80
CA LEU A 63 -12.94 -19.90 -5.01
C LEU A 63 -13.12 -20.14 -3.53
N ALA A 64 -12.02 -20.00 -2.78
CA ALA A 64 -12.11 -19.86 -1.34
C ALA A 64 -12.96 -18.63 -1.01
N LYS A 65 -13.98 -18.81 -0.17
CA LYS A 65 -14.88 -17.73 0.22
C LYS A 65 -14.27 -16.96 1.41
N PRO A 66 -14.37 -15.62 1.42
CA PRO A 66 -14.09 -14.87 2.62
C PRO A 66 -15.13 -15.19 3.70
N ASP A 67 -14.73 -15.01 4.95
CA ASP A 67 -15.70 -15.08 6.06
C ASP A 67 -16.50 -13.77 6.10
N THR A 68 -17.55 -13.75 5.31
CA THR A 68 -18.50 -12.62 5.28
C THR A 68 -19.73 -12.87 6.16
N GLY A 69 -19.83 -14.04 6.82
CA GLY A 69 -21.08 -14.50 7.36
C GLY A 69 -22.15 -14.56 6.25
N ASP A 70 -23.39 -14.22 6.58
CA ASP A 70 -24.50 -14.13 5.61
C ASP A 70 -24.64 -12.73 4.99
N HIS A 71 -23.63 -11.85 5.18
CA HIS A 71 -23.71 -10.49 4.67
C HIS A 71 -23.43 -10.44 3.16
N PRO A 72 -24.33 -9.84 2.36
CA PRO A 72 -24.03 -9.49 0.98
C PRO A 72 -22.97 -8.39 0.91
N GLU A 73 -22.37 -8.19 -0.27
CA GLU A 73 -21.51 -7.03 -0.50
C GLU A 73 -22.28 -5.74 -0.16
N ALA A 74 -21.61 -4.83 0.53
CA ALA A 74 -22.18 -3.59 1.01
C ALA A 74 -21.27 -2.41 0.71
N THR A 75 -21.87 -1.21 0.58
CA THR A 75 -21.18 0.03 0.40
C THR A 75 -21.58 1.03 1.46
N GLY A 76 -20.69 1.94 1.78
CA GLY A 76 -20.95 2.98 2.75
C GLY A 76 -19.91 4.08 2.68
N ASN A 77 -19.94 4.97 3.66
CA ASN A 77 -18.98 6.04 3.79
C ASN A 77 -18.24 6.00 5.14
N GLY A 78 -17.01 6.49 5.14
CA GLY A 78 -16.11 6.45 6.28
C GLY A 78 -16.01 7.77 7.02
N SER A 79 -15.62 7.67 8.29
CA SER A 79 -15.24 8.77 9.17
C SER A 79 -13.85 8.45 9.75
N PRO A 80 -13.00 9.44 10.05
CA PRO A 80 -13.21 10.88 9.87
C PRO A 80 -13.23 11.34 8.41
N LEU A 81 -13.58 12.61 8.17
CA LEU A 81 -13.48 13.23 6.85
C LEU A 81 -12.00 13.34 6.43
N VAL A 82 -11.72 13.10 5.15
CA VAL A 82 -10.39 13.32 4.56
C VAL A 82 -10.48 14.47 3.56
N GLY A 83 -9.68 15.50 3.74
CA GLY A 83 -9.76 16.72 2.93
C GLY A 83 -11.17 17.36 2.99
N GLY A 84 -11.83 17.31 4.14
CA GLY A 84 -13.18 17.87 4.34
C GLY A 84 -14.32 17.07 3.69
N ARG A 85 -14.06 15.91 3.11
CA ARG A 85 -15.06 15.08 2.42
C ARG A 85 -15.15 13.69 3.02
N LYS A 86 -16.35 13.09 3.00
CA LYS A 86 -16.53 11.65 3.25
C LYS A 86 -15.75 10.84 2.22
N TRP A 87 -15.29 9.69 2.61
CA TRP A 87 -14.72 8.70 1.70
C TRP A 87 -15.63 7.46 1.67
N TYR A 88 -15.57 6.69 0.59
CA TYR A 88 -16.49 5.59 0.35
C TYR A 88 -15.74 4.26 0.33
N TRP A 89 -16.45 3.19 0.71
CA TRP A 89 -15.91 1.84 0.79
C TRP A 89 -16.89 0.80 0.26
N ALA A 90 -16.34 -0.37 -0.13
CA ALA A 90 -17.07 -1.62 -0.33
C ALA A 90 -16.55 -2.66 0.66
N SER A 91 -17.45 -3.40 1.28
CA SER A 91 -17.15 -4.47 2.27
C SER A 91 -17.91 -5.75 1.96
N TYR A 92 -17.56 -6.83 2.64
CA TYR A 92 -18.14 -8.16 2.40
C TYR A 92 -17.98 -8.61 0.94
N VAL A 93 -16.90 -8.19 0.29
CA VAL A 93 -16.62 -8.54 -1.10
C VAL A 93 -16.31 -10.02 -1.20
N SER A 94 -17.22 -10.79 -1.76
CA SER A 94 -17.05 -12.22 -2.07
C SER A 94 -16.76 -12.48 -3.55
N ARG A 95 -17.08 -11.49 -4.42
CA ARG A 95 -16.83 -11.54 -5.86
C ARG A 95 -15.90 -10.39 -6.26
N PRO A 96 -14.59 -10.66 -6.34
CA PRO A 96 -13.62 -9.63 -6.67
C PRO A 96 -13.74 -9.20 -8.13
N THR A 97 -13.50 -7.90 -8.36
CA THR A 97 -13.56 -7.31 -9.70
C THR A 97 -12.38 -6.38 -9.93
N MET A 98 -12.01 -6.20 -11.19
CA MET A 98 -11.06 -5.20 -11.62
C MET A 98 -11.74 -4.22 -12.57
N THR A 99 -11.56 -2.92 -12.33
CA THR A 99 -12.12 -1.87 -13.16
C THR A 99 -11.01 -1.17 -13.93
N ILE A 100 -11.14 -1.11 -15.25
CA ILE A 100 -10.16 -0.48 -16.15
C ILE A 100 -10.62 0.92 -16.51
N TYR A 101 -9.74 1.90 -16.30
CA TYR A 101 -9.88 3.29 -16.73
C TYR A 101 -8.76 3.61 -17.73
N LYS A 102 -9.12 4.05 -18.93
CA LYS A 102 -8.15 4.39 -19.98
C LYS A 102 -7.84 5.88 -19.99
N PRO A 103 -6.59 6.29 -20.28
CA PRO A 103 -6.26 7.69 -20.45
C PRO A 103 -7.01 8.30 -21.62
N LYS A 104 -7.40 9.57 -21.48
CA LYS A 104 -7.96 10.37 -22.57
C LYS A 104 -6.82 11.10 -23.26
N GLY A 105 -6.51 10.77 -24.49
CA GLY A 105 -5.42 11.37 -25.26
C GLY A 105 -4.16 10.51 -25.27
N ARG A 106 -3.00 11.08 -24.88
CA ARG A 106 -1.71 10.35 -24.90
C ARG A 106 -1.79 9.08 -24.07
N ASN A 107 -1.39 7.96 -24.66
CA ASN A 107 -1.25 6.67 -23.97
C ASN A 107 0.23 6.26 -23.98
N THR A 108 0.84 6.12 -22.80
CA THR A 108 2.23 5.69 -22.62
C THR A 108 2.42 4.18 -22.82
N GLY A 109 1.33 3.43 -22.84
CA GLY A 109 1.31 1.97 -22.78
C GLY A 109 1.58 1.41 -21.36
N ALA A 110 1.97 2.25 -20.40
CA ALA A 110 2.13 1.82 -19.03
C ALA A 110 0.77 1.67 -18.31
N THR A 111 0.76 0.81 -17.29
CA THR A 111 -0.45 0.53 -16.49
C THR A 111 -0.10 0.56 -15.02
N MET A 112 -1.04 1.03 -14.21
CA MET A 112 -0.97 0.96 -12.75
C MET A 112 -2.13 0.12 -12.22
N LEU A 113 -1.83 -1.00 -11.56
CA LEU A 113 -2.79 -1.76 -10.76
C LEU A 113 -2.89 -1.07 -9.39
N VAL A 114 -4.08 -0.58 -9.04
CA VAL A 114 -4.36 0.14 -7.80
C VAL A 114 -5.03 -0.81 -6.81
N LEU A 115 -4.41 -0.94 -5.64
CA LEU A 115 -4.88 -1.78 -4.53
C LEU A 115 -5.21 -0.87 -3.33
N PRO A 116 -6.48 -0.48 -3.16
CA PRO A 116 -6.89 0.35 -2.04
C PRO A 116 -6.69 -0.32 -0.68
N GLY A 117 -6.61 0.48 0.39
CA GLY A 117 -6.63 0.00 1.75
C GLY A 117 -8.04 -0.34 2.27
N GLY A 118 -8.15 -0.47 3.58
CA GLY A 118 -9.39 -0.81 4.29
C GLY A 118 -9.23 -1.97 5.26
N GLY A 119 -7.99 -2.25 5.70
CA GLY A 119 -7.69 -3.20 6.77
C GLY A 119 -8.05 -4.66 6.46
N PHE A 120 -8.34 -5.02 5.22
CA PHE A 120 -8.93 -6.28 4.75
C PHE A 120 -10.39 -6.49 5.12
N TYR A 121 -11.03 -5.52 5.76
CA TYR A 121 -12.47 -5.53 6.03
C TYR A 121 -13.28 -4.83 4.96
N ALA A 122 -12.64 -3.88 4.29
CA ALA A 122 -13.23 -3.10 3.20
C ALA A 122 -12.17 -2.74 2.15
N VAL A 123 -12.64 -2.13 1.07
CA VAL A 123 -11.85 -1.51 0.01
C VAL A 123 -12.26 -0.05 -0.06
N ALA A 124 -11.34 0.89 0.16
CA ALA A 124 -11.57 2.34 0.03
C ALA A 124 -11.73 2.71 -1.45
N THR A 125 -12.97 2.73 -1.94
CA THR A 125 -13.26 2.73 -3.38
C THR A 125 -12.99 4.06 -4.08
N ASP A 126 -13.03 5.18 -3.36
CA ASP A 126 -12.75 6.51 -3.92
C ASP A 126 -11.37 7.05 -3.52
N LEU A 127 -11.15 7.28 -2.22
CA LEU A 127 -9.96 7.92 -1.67
C LEU A 127 -8.63 7.28 -2.14
N GLU A 128 -8.59 5.95 -2.15
CA GLU A 128 -7.42 5.15 -2.52
C GLU A 128 -7.67 4.30 -3.79
N GLY A 129 -8.81 4.52 -4.43
CA GLY A 129 -9.28 3.81 -5.62
C GLY A 129 -9.45 4.74 -6.82
N THR A 130 -10.67 5.23 -7.04
CA THR A 130 -11.00 6.02 -8.24
C THR A 130 -10.27 7.36 -8.31
N GLU A 131 -10.01 8.04 -7.19
CA GLU A 131 -9.23 9.28 -7.16
C GLU A 131 -7.76 9.04 -7.57
N ILE A 132 -7.19 7.89 -7.18
CA ILE A 132 -5.86 7.48 -7.65
C ILE A 132 -5.89 7.15 -9.13
N CYS A 133 -6.94 6.48 -9.62
CA CYS A 133 -7.10 6.22 -11.03
C CYS A 133 -7.20 7.50 -11.87
N ASP A 134 -7.89 8.53 -11.36
CA ASP A 134 -7.95 9.84 -12.02
C ASP A 134 -6.55 10.48 -12.16
N TRP A 135 -5.70 10.35 -11.14
CA TRP A 135 -4.32 10.79 -11.23
C TRP A 135 -3.50 9.95 -12.23
N VAL A 136 -3.63 8.62 -12.20
CA VAL A 136 -2.91 7.70 -13.09
C VAL A 136 -3.22 7.99 -14.56
N ILE A 137 -4.51 8.16 -14.91
CA ILE A 137 -4.90 8.44 -16.31
C ILE A 137 -4.41 9.82 -16.79
N GLN A 138 -4.27 10.80 -15.90
CA GLN A 138 -3.67 12.11 -16.21
C GLN A 138 -2.18 11.99 -16.58
N GLN A 139 -1.48 10.97 -16.07
CA GLN A 139 -0.10 10.67 -16.49
C GLN A 139 -0.03 9.95 -17.85
N GLY A 140 -1.15 9.69 -18.50
CA GLY A 140 -1.23 8.94 -19.75
C GLY A 140 -1.07 7.43 -19.56
N MET A 141 -1.30 6.92 -18.36
CA MET A 141 -1.26 5.50 -18.03
C MET A 141 -2.68 4.93 -17.97
N THR A 142 -2.83 3.63 -18.25
CA THR A 142 -4.06 2.91 -17.93
C THR A 142 -4.10 2.64 -16.42
N CYS A 143 -5.25 2.87 -15.79
CA CYS A 143 -5.48 2.47 -14.40
C CYS A 143 -6.35 1.22 -14.35
N ALA A 144 -5.95 0.27 -13.50
CA ALA A 144 -6.73 -0.91 -13.16
C ALA A 144 -6.98 -0.92 -11.65
N MET A 145 -8.20 -0.61 -11.21
CA MET A 145 -8.55 -0.61 -9.80
C MET A 145 -9.05 -1.98 -9.38
N LEU A 146 -8.45 -2.55 -8.34
CA LEU A 146 -8.83 -3.85 -7.80
C LEU A 146 -9.78 -3.70 -6.61
N LYS A 147 -10.96 -4.32 -6.70
CA LYS A 147 -11.83 -4.60 -5.58
C LYS A 147 -11.63 -6.07 -5.20
N TYR A 148 -10.74 -6.32 -4.24
CA TYR A 148 -10.35 -7.66 -3.80
C TYR A 148 -11.31 -8.21 -2.74
N ARG A 149 -11.28 -9.53 -2.48
CA ARG A 149 -12.13 -10.21 -1.49
C ARG A 149 -11.88 -9.71 -0.07
N THR A 150 -12.95 -9.40 0.64
CA THR A 150 -13.02 -8.99 2.05
C THR A 150 -14.23 -9.64 2.71
N PRO A 151 -14.36 -9.72 4.03
CA PRO A 151 -13.37 -9.47 5.06
C PRO A 151 -12.34 -10.60 5.17
N GLN A 152 -11.18 -10.27 5.66
CA GLN A 152 -10.14 -11.21 6.05
C GLN A 152 -9.69 -10.89 7.48
N VAL A 153 -9.57 -11.89 8.31
CA VAL A 153 -9.10 -11.73 9.68
C VAL A 153 -7.61 -12.06 9.78
N TRP A 154 -6.94 -11.39 10.70
CA TRP A 154 -5.57 -11.71 11.08
C TRP A 154 -5.63 -12.49 12.38
N PRO A 155 -5.50 -13.82 12.34
CA PRO A 155 -5.55 -14.62 13.56
C PRO A 155 -4.40 -14.26 14.50
N LYS A 156 -4.66 -14.38 15.79
CA LYS A 156 -3.63 -14.26 16.83
C LYS A 156 -3.58 -15.56 17.61
N GLU A 157 -2.39 -16.05 17.85
CA GLU A 157 -2.13 -17.18 18.71
C GLU A 157 -1.12 -16.76 19.77
N ASN A 158 -1.44 -16.96 21.04
CA ASN A 158 -0.61 -16.54 22.19
C ASN A 158 -0.18 -15.07 22.12
N GLY A 159 -1.09 -14.18 21.67
CA GLY A 159 -0.84 -12.75 21.50
C GLY A 159 -0.02 -12.37 20.27
N LYS A 160 0.53 -13.33 19.53
CA LYS A 160 1.29 -13.10 18.29
C LYS A 160 0.38 -13.16 17.09
N GLN A 161 0.58 -12.24 16.17
CA GLN A 161 -0.14 -12.24 14.90
C GLN A 161 0.32 -13.41 14.05
N GLN A 162 -0.63 -14.13 13.45
CA GLN A 162 -0.36 -15.21 12.51
C GLN A 162 -0.76 -14.78 11.10
N ARG A 163 -0.05 -15.30 10.10
CA ARG A 163 -0.48 -15.13 8.72
C ARG A 163 -1.77 -15.93 8.50
N PRO A 164 -2.81 -15.35 7.89
CA PRO A 164 -3.98 -16.13 7.47
C PRO A 164 -3.57 -17.27 6.54
N ASN A 165 -4.22 -18.42 6.66
CA ASN A 165 -3.96 -19.57 5.79
C ASN A 165 -4.22 -19.23 4.32
N VAL A 166 -5.18 -18.36 4.05
CA VAL A 166 -5.51 -17.86 2.72
C VAL A 166 -5.50 -16.35 2.74
N LEU A 167 -4.67 -15.76 1.90
CA LEU A 167 -4.65 -14.32 1.63
C LEU A 167 -5.44 -14.04 0.36
N LEU A 168 -6.77 -14.05 0.45
CA LEU A 168 -7.66 -13.92 -0.70
C LEU A 168 -7.37 -12.65 -1.53
N GLY A 169 -7.06 -11.54 -0.85
CA GLY A 169 -6.66 -10.31 -1.53
C GLY A 169 -5.35 -10.45 -2.33
N LEU A 170 -4.39 -11.25 -1.85
CA LEU A 170 -3.14 -11.51 -2.58
C LEU A 170 -3.39 -12.36 -3.83
N GLU A 171 -4.22 -13.40 -3.70
CA GLU A 171 -4.62 -14.21 -4.86
C GLU A 171 -5.30 -13.35 -5.93
N ASP A 172 -6.22 -12.47 -5.50
CA ASP A 172 -6.92 -11.55 -6.39
C ASP A 172 -5.97 -10.55 -7.07
N ALA A 173 -4.98 -10.04 -6.34
CA ALA A 173 -3.96 -9.14 -6.88
C ALA A 173 -3.06 -9.82 -7.91
N GLN A 174 -2.60 -11.04 -7.61
CA GLN A 174 -1.83 -11.86 -8.53
C GLN A 174 -2.63 -12.23 -9.78
N ARG A 175 -3.92 -12.53 -9.61
CA ARG A 175 -4.84 -12.83 -10.72
C ARG A 175 -5.05 -11.61 -11.60
N ALA A 176 -5.31 -10.43 -11.01
CA ALA A 176 -5.46 -9.18 -11.74
C ALA A 176 -4.24 -8.85 -12.60
N MET A 177 -3.03 -9.02 -12.05
CA MET A 177 -1.78 -8.84 -12.78
C MET A 177 -1.67 -9.78 -13.98
N GLY A 178 -1.99 -11.06 -13.80
CA GLY A 178 -2.01 -12.05 -14.89
C GLY A 178 -2.98 -11.69 -16.01
N LEU A 179 -4.20 -11.26 -15.65
CA LEU A 179 -5.21 -10.82 -16.62
C LEU A 179 -4.78 -9.57 -17.40
N LEU A 180 -4.15 -8.60 -16.73
CA LEU A 180 -3.62 -7.41 -17.40
C LEU A 180 -2.55 -7.77 -18.44
N ARG A 181 -1.61 -8.66 -18.09
CA ARG A 181 -0.57 -9.14 -19.01
C ARG A 181 -1.16 -9.93 -20.17
N GLN A 182 -2.02 -10.89 -19.90
CA GLN A 182 -2.66 -11.72 -20.92
C GLN A 182 -3.47 -10.90 -21.92
N ARG A 183 -4.19 -9.86 -21.43
CA ARG A 183 -5.08 -9.03 -22.25
C ARG A 183 -4.45 -7.71 -22.68
N ALA A 184 -3.13 -7.59 -22.60
CA ALA A 184 -2.42 -6.34 -22.82
C ALA A 184 -2.75 -5.68 -24.17
N SER A 185 -2.81 -6.45 -25.24
CA SER A 185 -3.17 -5.95 -26.59
C SER A 185 -4.59 -5.38 -26.64
N SER A 186 -5.56 -6.05 -26.00
CA SER A 186 -6.96 -5.61 -25.96
C SER A 186 -7.14 -4.29 -25.20
N TYR A 187 -6.26 -4.03 -24.23
CA TYR A 187 -6.29 -2.79 -23.46
C TYR A 187 -5.41 -1.68 -24.06
N GLY A 188 -4.59 -1.99 -25.05
CA GLY A 188 -3.60 -1.05 -25.62
C GLY A 188 -2.46 -0.74 -24.66
N ILE A 189 -2.06 -1.71 -23.83
CA ILE A 189 -1.00 -1.59 -22.82
C ILE A 189 0.20 -2.47 -23.17
N ASN A 190 1.35 -2.14 -22.58
CA ASN A 190 2.56 -2.95 -22.69
C ASN A 190 2.61 -3.96 -21.54
N PRO A 191 2.64 -5.28 -21.78
CA PRO A 191 2.67 -6.30 -20.74
C PRO A 191 3.92 -6.27 -19.85
N HIS A 192 4.97 -5.53 -20.24
CA HIS A 192 6.22 -5.34 -19.50
C HIS A 192 6.34 -3.95 -18.86
N LYS A 193 5.21 -3.22 -18.74
CA LYS A 193 5.11 -1.91 -18.09
C LYS A 193 3.87 -1.82 -17.19
N ILE A 194 3.67 -2.83 -16.36
CA ILE A 194 2.53 -2.91 -15.44
C ILE A 194 3.04 -2.83 -14.00
N GLY A 195 2.87 -1.68 -13.38
CA GLY A 195 3.18 -1.47 -11.97
C GLY A 195 1.98 -1.71 -11.06
N ALA A 196 2.25 -1.69 -9.77
CA ALA A 196 1.23 -1.73 -8.75
C ALA A 196 1.44 -0.59 -7.74
N ILE A 197 0.35 0.03 -7.30
CA ILE A 197 0.34 0.94 -6.16
C ILE A 197 -0.62 0.43 -5.11
N GLY A 198 -0.18 0.38 -3.87
CA GLY A 198 -1.01 -0.08 -2.76
C GLY A 198 -0.98 0.88 -1.59
N PHE A 199 -2.10 0.90 -0.86
CA PHE A 199 -2.35 1.76 0.29
C PHE A 199 -2.71 0.91 1.51
N SER A 200 -2.04 1.10 2.66
CA SER A 200 -2.35 0.37 3.90
C SER A 200 -2.41 -1.16 3.67
N ALA A 201 -3.56 -1.80 3.85
CA ALA A 201 -3.76 -3.21 3.52
C ALA A 201 -3.42 -3.55 2.05
N GLY A 202 -3.73 -2.65 1.11
CA GLY A 202 -3.33 -2.79 -0.29
C GLY A 202 -1.82 -2.70 -0.48
N ALA A 203 -1.12 -1.87 0.32
CA ALA A 203 0.33 -1.79 0.31
C ALA A 203 0.98 -3.09 0.80
N TYR A 204 0.39 -3.75 1.80
CA TYR A 204 0.80 -5.10 2.20
C TYR A 204 0.68 -6.10 1.04
N LEU A 205 -0.40 -6.03 0.25
CA LEU A 205 -0.57 -6.90 -0.92
C LEU A 205 0.50 -6.63 -1.97
N VAL A 206 0.79 -5.34 -2.27
CA VAL A 206 1.85 -4.95 -3.20
C VAL A 206 3.21 -5.42 -2.71
N THR A 207 3.52 -5.27 -1.42
CA THR A 207 4.77 -5.78 -0.83
C THR A 207 4.91 -7.28 -1.06
N ASN A 208 3.86 -8.07 -0.79
CA ASN A 208 3.93 -9.52 -0.96
C ASN A 208 4.02 -9.93 -2.43
N MET A 209 3.19 -9.38 -3.31
CA MET A 209 3.22 -9.74 -4.74
C MET A 209 4.51 -9.30 -5.43
N SER A 210 5.17 -8.24 -4.96
CA SER A 210 6.46 -7.77 -5.48
C SER A 210 7.60 -8.74 -5.20
N ASN A 211 7.49 -9.49 -4.11
CA ASN A 211 8.53 -10.38 -3.62
C ASN A 211 8.26 -11.87 -3.85
N THR A 212 7.14 -12.22 -4.51
CA THR A 212 6.74 -13.59 -4.77
C THR A 212 6.66 -13.83 -6.28
N GLU A 213 7.39 -14.84 -6.77
CA GLU A 213 7.34 -15.25 -8.18
C GLU A 213 6.23 -16.28 -8.43
N GLU A 214 5.88 -17.04 -7.41
CA GLU A 214 4.87 -18.09 -7.47
C GLU A 214 3.50 -17.54 -7.09
N ARG A 215 2.47 -18.16 -7.64
CA ARG A 215 1.10 -17.87 -7.25
C ARG A 215 0.74 -18.57 -5.96
N THR A 216 -0.11 -17.94 -5.15
CA THR A 216 -0.60 -18.48 -3.89
C THR A 216 -1.86 -19.34 -4.07
N TYR A 217 -2.25 -19.60 -5.32
CA TYR A 217 -3.41 -20.41 -5.70
C TYR A 217 -3.09 -21.30 -6.92
N PRO A 218 -3.85 -22.40 -7.14
CA PRO A 218 -3.69 -23.25 -8.30
C PRO A 218 -4.00 -22.53 -9.61
N LEU A 219 -3.23 -22.81 -10.67
CA LEU A 219 -3.46 -22.22 -11.98
C LEU A 219 -4.85 -22.57 -12.52
N THR A 220 -5.56 -21.60 -13.06
CA THR A 220 -6.93 -21.76 -13.55
C THR A 220 -7.04 -21.64 -15.07
N ASP A 221 -6.26 -20.76 -15.68
CA ASP A 221 -6.27 -20.53 -17.14
C ASP A 221 -4.97 -19.87 -17.62
N ALA A 222 -4.96 -19.45 -18.90
CA ALA A 222 -3.78 -18.86 -19.53
C ALA A 222 -3.31 -17.54 -18.91
N ALA A 223 -4.16 -16.80 -18.16
CA ALA A 223 -3.71 -15.62 -17.44
C ALA A 223 -2.77 -15.98 -16.29
N ASP A 224 -2.91 -17.15 -15.74
CA ASP A 224 -2.08 -17.63 -14.63
C ASP A 224 -0.69 -18.15 -15.09
N GLN A 225 -0.47 -18.27 -16.39
CA GLN A 225 0.86 -18.51 -16.97
C GLN A 225 1.71 -17.21 -17.03
N GLN A 226 1.08 -16.05 -16.84
CA GLN A 226 1.76 -14.76 -16.84
C GLN A 226 2.38 -14.48 -15.47
N SER A 227 3.45 -13.69 -15.42
CA SER A 227 4.05 -13.28 -14.15
C SER A 227 3.04 -12.57 -13.24
N PRO A 228 2.89 -12.96 -11.96
CA PRO A 228 2.03 -12.28 -11.01
C PRO A 228 2.68 -11.03 -10.40
N ARG A 229 3.98 -10.80 -10.68
CA ARG A 229 4.78 -9.73 -10.08
C ARG A 229 4.65 -8.44 -10.89
N PRO A 230 4.55 -7.25 -10.26
CA PRO A 230 4.57 -5.98 -10.96
C PRO A 230 5.97 -5.67 -11.52
N ASP A 231 6.05 -4.79 -12.53
CA ASP A 231 7.31 -4.35 -13.14
C ASP A 231 7.90 -3.15 -12.38
N PHE A 232 7.11 -2.44 -11.58
CA PHE A 232 7.49 -1.40 -10.65
C PHE A 232 6.42 -1.27 -9.56
N ALA A 233 6.78 -0.74 -8.38
CA ALA A 233 5.87 -0.71 -7.25
C ALA A 233 5.87 0.63 -6.52
N ILE A 234 4.70 1.06 -6.03
CA ILE A 234 4.54 2.17 -5.09
C ILE A 234 3.82 1.63 -3.84
N VAL A 235 4.42 1.84 -2.68
CA VAL A 235 3.95 1.30 -1.40
C VAL A 235 3.70 2.47 -0.45
N ALA A 236 2.43 2.80 -0.20
CA ALA A 236 2.02 3.89 0.65
C ALA A 236 1.54 3.39 2.02
N TYR A 237 2.13 3.93 3.10
CA TYR A 237 1.80 3.61 4.50
C TYR A 237 1.51 2.13 4.73
N THR A 238 2.50 1.29 4.40
CA THR A 238 2.38 -0.17 4.48
C THR A 238 2.18 -0.67 5.90
N ALA A 239 1.44 -1.77 6.02
CA ALA A 239 1.03 -2.37 7.27
C ALA A 239 1.58 -3.80 7.43
N ARG A 240 1.63 -4.29 8.67
CA ARG A 240 1.69 -5.72 9.04
C ARG A 240 2.88 -6.50 8.48
N ILE A 241 3.97 -5.84 8.16
CA ILE A 241 5.20 -6.50 7.68
C ILE A 241 6.26 -6.65 8.77
N LEU A 242 6.21 -5.85 9.85
CA LEU A 242 7.10 -5.99 11.00
C LEU A 242 6.68 -7.12 11.93
N ASP A 243 7.67 -7.84 12.45
CA ASP A 243 7.50 -8.71 13.61
C ASP A 243 7.57 -7.91 14.90
N ASN A 244 6.42 -7.56 15.45
CA ASN A 244 6.29 -6.84 16.70
C ASN A 244 6.41 -7.77 17.96
N SER A 245 6.73 -9.04 17.80
CA SER A 245 6.79 -10.01 18.91
C SER A 245 7.88 -9.68 19.93
N ASN A 246 8.95 -9.01 19.49
CA ASN A 246 10.10 -8.61 20.31
C ASN A 246 10.06 -7.13 20.74
N GLY A 247 8.92 -6.48 20.62
CA GLY A 247 8.73 -5.06 20.94
C GLY A 247 8.93 -4.14 19.73
N ASN A 248 8.53 -2.85 19.88
CA ASN A 248 8.47 -1.90 18.77
C ASN A 248 9.81 -1.34 18.29
N ASN A 249 10.95 -1.82 18.82
CA ASN A 249 12.26 -1.22 18.56
C ASN A 249 13.09 -1.95 17.51
N ASN A 250 12.64 -3.11 17.02
CA ASN A 250 13.33 -3.83 15.95
C ASN A 250 12.76 -3.46 14.57
N LEU A 251 13.47 -3.87 13.54
CA LEU A 251 13.07 -3.77 12.14
C LEU A 251 12.95 -5.15 11.48
N ASP A 252 12.79 -6.20 12.31
CA ASP A 252 12.62 -7.56 11.82
C ASP A 252 11.30 -7.70 11.06
N LEU A 253 11.37 -8.32 9.90
CA LEU A 253 10.18 -8.61 9.11
C LEU A 253 9.49 -9.87 9.64
N GLN A 254 8.18 -9.93 9.46
CA GLN A 254 7.42 -11.16 9.71
C GLN A 254 8.03 -12.34 8.93
N PRO A 255 8.06 -13.56 9.50
CA PRO A 255 8.72 -14.72 8.87
C PRO A 255 8.21 -15.07 7.48
N TRP A 256 6.98 -14.67 7.16
CA TRP A 256 6.36 -14.89 5.85
C TRP A 256 6.59 -13.77 4.84
N VAL A 257 7.16 -12.62 5.26
CA VAL A 257 7.55 -11.53 4.37
C VAL A 257 8.95 -11.82 3.87
N LYS A 258 9.05 -12.46 2.72
CA LYS A 258 10.33 -12.76 2.06
C LYS A 258 10.68 -11.64 1.10
N ILE A 259 11.94 -11.26 1.06
CA ILE A 259 12.43 -10.26 0.12
C ILE A 259 13.19 -10.96 -1.01
N SER A 260 12.84 -10.62 -2.23
CA SER A 260 13.46 -11.18 -3.45
C SER A 260 14.41 -10.14 -4.05
N ALA A 261 15.62 -10.55 -4.41
CA ALA A 261 16.54 -9.72 -5.21
C ALA A 261 15.98 -9.39 -6.61
N LYS A 262 14.90 -10.06 -7.02
CA LYS A 262 14.19 -9.81 -8.28
C LYS A 262 12.94 -8.94 -8.06
N ALA A 263 12.72 -8.39 -6.86
CA ALA A 263 11.63 -7.45 -6.64
C ALA A 263 11.80 -6.21 -7.55
N PRO A 264 10.70 -5.59 -7.98
CA PRO A 264 10.78 -4.43 -8.85
C PRO A 264 11.32 -3.19 -8.12
N ALA A 265 11.83 -2.21 -8.88
CA ALA A 265 12.10 -0.88 -8.34
C ALA A 265 10.87 -0.37 -7.58
N THR A 266 11.09 0.13 -6.36
CA THR A 266 10.00 0.44 -5.43
C THR A 266 10.12 1.85 -4.87
N LEU A 267 9.02 2.62 -4.92
CA LEU A 267 8.86 3.88 -4.19
C LEU A 267 8.02 3.63 -2.93
N ILE A 268 8.54 4.06 -1.78
CA ILE A 268 7.85 3.93 -0.49
C ILE A 268 7.47 5.33 0.02
N ILE A 269 6.23 5.48 0.51
CA ILE A 269 5.69 6.75 0.99
C ILE A 269 5.04 6.53 2.35
N HIS A 270 5.43 7.32 3.37
CA HIS A 270 4.85 7.20 4.71
C HIS A 270 4.93 8.51 5.49
N ALA A 271 4.01 8.71 6.45
CA ALA A 271 4.08 9.81 7.40
C ALA A 271 4.66 9.34 8.74
N MET A 272 5.57 10.12 9.32
CA MET A 272 6.22 9.80 10.60
C MET A 272 5.22 9.74 11.76
N ASN A 273 4.12 10.49 11.68
CA ASN A 273 3.09 10.58 12.68
C ASN A 273 1.87 9.68 12.40
N ASP A 274 2.02 8.63 11.59
CA ASP A 274 0.96 7.66 11.33
C ASP A 274 0.56 6.95 12.64
N PRO A 275 -0.70 7.11 13.10
CA PRO A 275 -1.16 6.51 14.36
C PRO A 275 -1.63 5.06 14.20
N THR A 276 -1.83 4.61 12.96
CA THR A 276 -2.38 3.27 12.65
C THR A 276 -1.27 2.28 12.35
N ASP A 277 -0.39 2.64 11.44
CA ASP A 277 0.74 1.80 11.04
C ASP A 277 2.05 2.56 11.26
N ASN A 278 2.85 2.06 12.18
CA ASN A 278 4.11 2.68 12.54
C ASN A 278 5.03 2.78 11.32
N VAL A 279 5.63 3.95 11.09
CA VAL A 279 6.55 4.23 9.97
C VAL A 279 7.72 3.23 9.89
N ARG A 280 8.07 2.54 10.97
CA ARG A 280 9.07 1.47 10.99
C ARG A 280 8.73 0.34 10.01
N GLN A 281 7.47 0.10 9.69
CA GLN A 281 7.03 -0.83 8.64
C GLN A 281 7.69 -0.48 7.31
N ALA A 282 7.59 0.79 6.91
CA ALA A 282 8.17 1.31 5.69
C ALA A 282 9.71 1.30 5.71
N MET A 283 10.30 1.68 6.85
CA MET A 283 11.77 1.67 7.04
C MET A 283 12.35 0.27 6.91
N ALA A 284 11.74 -0.72 7.58
CA ALA A 284 12.18 -2.11 7.52
C ALA A 284 12.12 -2.66 6.09
N TYR A 285 11.05 -2.36 5.38
CA TYR A 285 10.90 -2.78 3.98
C TYR A 285 11.95 -2.12 3.07
N ALA A 286 12.18 -0.82 3.24
CA ALA A 286 13.20 -0.11 2.47
C ALA A 286 14.62 -0.68 2.68
N LEU A 287 14.99 -0.94 3.93
CA LEU A 287 16.29 -1.54 4.26
C LEU A 287 16.41 -2.94 3.67
N ALA A 288 15.39 -3.77 3.83
CA ALA A 288 15.41 -5.13 3.32
C ALA A 288 15.48 -5.20 1.78
N LEU A 289 14.84 -4.28 1.07
CA LEU A 289 14.98 -4.14 -0.39
C LEU A 289 16.40 -3.71 -0.78
N ASN A 290 16.95 -2.70 -0.07
CA ASN A 290 18.31 -2.22 -0.31
C ASN A 290 19.35 -3.33 -0.06
N ASP A 291 19.22 -4.09 1.00
CA ASP A 291 20.10 -5.22 1.32
C ASP A 291 20.03 -6.34 0.28
N ALA A 292 18.87 -6.49 -0.37
CA ALA A 292 18.67 -7.41 -1.49
C ALA A 292 19.16 -6.83 -2.85
N GLY A 293 19.71 -5.62 -2.88
CA GLY A 293 20.17 -4.95 -4.10
C GLY A 293 19.06 -4.43 -5.00
N VAL A 294 17.83 -4.27 -4.48
CA VAL A 294 16.68 -3.75 -5.23
C VAL A 294 16.67 -2.23 -5.17
N PRO A 295 16.53 -1.52 -6.30
CA PRO A 295 16.38 -0.07 -6.30
C PRO A 295 15.16 0.37 -5.49
N VAL A 296 15.39 1.19 -4.46
CA VAL A 296 14.35 1.68 -3.58
C VAL A 296 14.50 3.18 -3.34
N ASP A 297 13.41 3.90 -3.52
CA ASP A 297 13.25 5.28 -3.12
C ASP A 297 12.29 5.37 -1.94
N MET A 298 12.57 6.25 -0.96
CA MET A 298 11.70 6.44 0.18
C MET A 298 11.40 7.93 0.40
N ARG A 299 10.14 8.24 0.66
CA ARG A 299 9.67 9.60 0.99
C ARG A 299 8.97 9.56 2.34
N LEU A 300 9.57 10.25 3.32
CA LEU A 300 9.03 10.38 4.67
C LEU A 300 8.60 11.80 4.93
N TYR A 301 7.41 11.95 5.48
CA TYR A 301 6.82 13.23 5.82
C TYR A 301 6.60 13.32 7.32
N ALA A 302 6.94 14.45 7.93
CA ALA A 302 6.77 14.63 9.37
C ALA A 302 5.30 14.49 9.81
N LYS A 303 4.38 14.91 8.95
CA LYS A 303 2.92 14.88 9.19
C LYS A 303 2.18 14.38 7.96
N GLY A 304 1.02 13.78 8.19
CA GLY A 304 0.14 13.20 7.16
C GLY A 304 -0.84 12.21 7.75
N GLY A 305 -0.50 11.60 8.89
CA GLY A 305 -1.31 10.57 9.51
C GLY A 305 -1.39 9.30 8.66
N HIS A 306 -2.52 8.59 8.77
CA HIS A 306 -2.85 7.40 7.99
C HIS A 306 -3.94 7.70 6.96
N ALA A 307 -3.98 6.93 5.87
CA ALA A 307 -5.02 7.00 4.83
C ALA A 307 -5.19 8.43 4.25
N PHE A 308 -4.08 9.13 4.02
CA PHE A 308 -4.12 10.52 3.54
C PHE A 308 -4.59 10.64 2.08
N GLY A 309 -4.47 9.61 1.25
CA GLY A 309 -4.85 9.65 -0.17
C GLY A 309 -4.18 10.81 -0.92
N MET A 310 -4.96 11.47 -1.79
CA MET A 310 -4.51 12.63 -2.58
C MET A 310 -5.35 13.90 -2.32
N ARG A 311 -6.33 13.82 -1.42
CA ARG A 311 -7.21 14.97 -1.16
C ARG A 311 -6.42 16.09 -0.49
N PRO A 312 -6.57 17.36 -0.94
CA PRO A 312 -5.87 18.47 -0.32
C PRO A 312 -6.18 18.55 1.18
N THR A 313 -5.12 18.57 1.99
CA THR A 313 -5.19 18.83 3.45
C THR A 313 -4.21 19.93 3.80
N ILE A 314 -4.15 20.32 5.09
CA ILE A 314 -3.15 21.26 5.59
C ILE A 314 -1.73 20.67 5.49
N ASP A 315 -1.60 19.34 5.59
CA ASP A 315 -0.32 18.65 5.53
C ASP A 315 0.21 18.60 4.09
N PRO A 316 1.47 18.90 3.85
CA PRO A 316 2.03 18.99 2.49
C PRO A 316 2.07 17.65 1.77
N ILE A 317 2.08 16.53 2.50
CA ILE A 317 2.19 15.18 1.94
C ILE A 317 1.24 14.94 0.78
N THR A 318 -0.04 15.33 0.90
CA THR A 318 -1.06 15.06 -0.12
C THR A 318 -0.87 15.82 -1.43
N ARG A 319 -0.07 16.90 -1.42
CA ARG A 319 0.28 17.67 -2.61
C ARG A 319 1.62 17.25 -3.19
N GLU A 320 2.55 16.84 -2.34
CA GLU A 320 3.92 16.58 -2.73
C GLU A 320 4.14 15.15 -3.24
N TRP A 321 3.57 14.14 -2.55
CA TRP A 321 3.83 12.77 -2.95
C TRP A 321 3.38 12.43 -4.38
N PRO A 322 2.24 12.95 -4.91
CA PRO A 322 1.85 12.64 -6.28
C PRO A 322 2.84 13.19 -7.32
N GLU A 323 3.38 14.39 -7.08
CA GLU A 323 4.39 14.98 -7.97
C GLU A 323 5.73 14.23 -7.88
N GLN A 324 6.15 13.83 -6.68
CA GLN A 324 7.35 13.03 -6.49
C GLN A 324 7.21 11.62 -7.10
N ALA A 325 6.04 10.99 -6.95
CA ALA A 325 5.74 9.72 -7.59
C ALA A 325 5.76 9.83 -9.12
N LYS A 326 5.22 10.90 -9.69
CA LYS A 326 5.28 11.19 -11.12
C LYS A 326 6.74 11.33 -11.60
N GLN A 327 7.58 12.10 -10.88
CA GLN A 327 9.01 12.25 -11.20
C GLN A 327 9.72 10.90 -11.14
N TRP A 328 9.45 10.11 -10.10
CA TRP A 328 10.00 8.77 -9.96
C TRP A 328 9.58 7.84 -11.12
N LEU A 329 8.31 7.82 -11.49
CA LEU A 329 7.82 7.04 -12.64
C LEU A 329 8.53 7.42 -13.95
N HIS A 330 8.87 8.70 -14.13
CA HIS A 330 9.67 9.15 -15.27
C HIS A 330 11.13 8.68 -15.18
N SER A 331 11.73 8.70 -13.99
CA SER A 331 13.14 8.29 -13.80
C SER A 331 13.37 6.81 -14.10
N ILE A 332 12.42 5.94 -13.77
CA ILE A 332 12.48 4.51 -14.10
C ILE A 332 12.00 4.21 -15.54
N ALA A 333 11.85 5.23 -16.38
CA ALA A 333 11.44 5.13 -17.79
C ALA A 333 10.09 4.45 -18.04
N CYS A 334 9.25 4.32 -17.02
CA CYS A 334 7.93 3.68 -17.16
C CYS A 334 6.99 4.50 -18.05
N CYS A 335 7.03 5.83 -17.95
CA CYS A 335 6.10 6.75 -18.60
C CYS A 335 6.70 7.56 -19.76
N ASN A 336 7.97 7.29 -20.13
CA ASN A 336 8.59 7.94 -21.27
C ASN A 336 7.90 7.48 -22.58
N ALA A 337 7.60 8.44 -23.47
CA ALA A 337 7.17 8.08 -24.81
C ALA A 337 8.26 7.22 -25.46
N ARG A 338 7.87 6.15 -26.17
CA ARG A 338 8.82 5.48 -27.07
C ARG A 338 9.44 6.56 -27.93
N ALA A 339 10.75 6.76 -27.85
CA ALA A 339 11.48 7.43 -28.90
C ALA A 339 11.12 6.64 -30.19
N ALA A 340 10.45 7.32 -31.11
CA ALA A 340 10.25 6.74 -32.42
C ALA A 340 11.65 6.41 -32.96
N VAL A 341 11.94 5.12 -33.08
CA VAL A 341 13.14 4.68 -33.79
C VAL A 341 12.87 5.06 -35.24
N SER A 342 13.30 6.28 -35.60
CA SER A 342 13.44 6.68 -36.99
C SER A 342 14.63 5.91 -37.54
N GLY A 343 14.39 4.68 -37.95
CA GLY A 343 15.29 3.94 -38.82
C GLY A 343 15.29 4.65 -40.15
N SER A 344 16.19 5.59 -40.36
CA SER A 344 16.62 5.95 -41.70
C SER A 344 17.57 4.86 -42.18
N PRO A 345 17.30 4.20 -43.30
CA PRO A 345 18.31 3.35 -43.91
C PRO A 345 19.42 4.29 -44.41
N ILE A 346 20.63 4.04 -43.93
CA ILE A 346 21.83 4.63 -44.53
C ILE A 346 22.01 3.88 -45.84
N ALA A 347 21.98 4.65 -46.94
CA ALA A 347 22.28 4.21 -48.28
C ALA A 347 23.79 3.96 -48.42
#